data_d58510017ce7eab3b7cdab04b824173f
#
_entry.id   d58510017ce7eab3b7cdab04b824173f
#
_cell.length_a   1.000
_cell.length_b   1.000
_cell.length_c   1.000
_cell.angle_alpha   90.00
_cell.angle_beta   90.00
_cell.angle_gamma   90.00
#
_symmetry.space_group_name_H-M   'P 1'
#
loop_
_entity.id
_entity.type
_entity.pdbx_description
1 polymer ?
#
loop_
_entity_poly.entity_id
_entity_poly.type
_entity_poly.pdbx_seq_one_letter_code
_entity_poly.pdbx_strand_id
1 'polypeptide(L)'
;MSEQPLKIAIGIATAGRREQLALTLQQLVGQTLPPNKVLVCPAAPEDFDDSALPDVGGPVVRVTSPRGLCAQRNAIISQVTDCNVLLFIDDDFYPAPDYLEQLARLFVMHSDVVIVTSHPEHDGATGKGLSHQFALEALRVHASRPSPAPAGLRDTYNGYGCNLSVRLSTVFAHNLRFDENLPLYGWLEDVDFSRCVAKHGRVVTCQSLYGVHLGTKHGKSSGVRLGYSQVSNPVYMMRKGSMSWAFGTKQIARNLVRNLTRFFNAEPWVDRRGRAKGNFLALLDLAVGRVSPNRILEL
;
A
#
# COMPACT_ATOMS: atom_id res chain seq x y z
N MET A 1 -13.80 25.57 22.30
CA MET A 1 -12.69 25.60 21.32
C MET A 1 -13.19 24.81 20.11
N SER A 2 -13.39 25.45 18.95
CA SER A 2 -13.77 24.73 17.72
C SER A 2 -12.58 23.83 17.33
N GLU A 3 -12.74 22.53 17.48
CA GLU A 3 -11.76 21.60 16.94
C GLU A 3 -11.64 21.84 15.43
N GLN A 4 -10.46 22.21 14.98
CA GLN A 4 -10.22 22.32 13.54
C GLN A 4 -10.44 20.95 12.91
N PRO A 5 -11.13 20.89 11.75
CA PRO A 5 -11.39 19.62 11.08
C PRO A 5 -10.07 18.91 10.76
N LEU A 6 -10.06 17.59 10.95
CA LEU A 6 -8.89 16.76 10.71
C LEU A 6 -8.47 16.85 9.23
N LYS A 7 -7.24 17.24 8.97
CA LYS A 7 -6.68 17.38 7.62
C LYS A 7 -6.10 16.06 7.13
N ILE A 8 -6.62 15.55 6.02
CA ILE A 8 -6.17 14.30 5.39
C ILE A 8 -5.49 14.60 4.06
N ALA A 9 -4.26 14.12 3.90
CA ALA A 9 -3.62 14.03 2.59
C ALA A 9 -3.74 12.62 2.03
N ILE A 10 -3.82 12.50 0.70
CA ILE A 10 -3.71 11.22 -0.02
C ILE A 10 -2.34 11.17 -0.68
N GLY A 11 -1.64 10.03 -0.55
CA GLY A 11 -0.37 9.75 -1.21
C GLY A 11 -0.48 8.57 -2.17
N ILE A 12 -0.08 8.76 -3.42
CA ILE A 12 -0.13 7.75 -4.48
C ILE A 12 1.26 7.61 -5.08
N ALA A 13 1.87 6.43 -4.93
CA ALA A 13 3.05 6.04 -5.68
C ALA A 13 2.62 5.26 -6.92
N THR A 14 3.16 5.57 -8.10
CA THR A 14 2.80 4.89 -9.35
C THR A 14 4.03 4.58 -10.20
N ALA A 15 3.95 3.51 -11.00
CA ALA A 15 4.99 3.09 -11.92
C ALA A 15 4.40 2.34 -13.12
N GLY A 16 4.53 2.89 -14.33
CA GLY A 16 4.09 2.27 -15.58
C GLY A 16 2.57 2.10 -15.72
N ARG A 17 1.75 2.93 -14.99
CA ARG A 17 0.29 2.79 -14.93
C ARG A 17 -0.47 4.11 -15.04
N ARG A 18 0.01 5.01 -15.91
CA ARG A 18 -0.55 6.36 -16.11
C ARG A 18 -2.08 6.37 -16.30
N GLU A 19 -2.60 5.48 -17.17
CA GLU A 19 -4.04 5.41 -17.45
C GLU A 19 -4.83 4.95 -16.23
N GLN A 20 -4.32 3.96 -15.51
CA GLN A 20 -4.96 3.46 -14.29
C GLN A 20 -4.96 4.52 -13.20
N LEU A 21 -3.86 5.25 -13.02
CA LEU A 21 -3.78 6.40 -12.11
C LEU A 21 -4.84 7.45 -12.43
N ALA A 22 -5.00 7.82 -13.71
CA ALA A 22 -6.01 8.79 -14.13
C ALA A 22 -7.43 8.35 -13.73
N LEU A 23 -7.76 7.06 -13.91
CA LEU A 23 -9.04 6.49 -13.46
C LEU A 23 -9.17 6.53 -11.93
N THR A 24 -8.10 6.27 -11.20
CA THR A 24 -8.11 6.33 -9.73
C THR A 24 -8.32 7.75 -9.22
N LEU A 25 -7.67 8.75 -9.83
CA LEU A 25 -7.89 10.16 -9.49
C LEU A 25 -9.34 10.59 -9.72
N GLN A 26 -10.00 10.09 -10.77
CA GLN A 26 -11.44 10.33 -11.00
C GLN A 26 -12.33 9.78 -9.85
N GLN A 27 -11.92 8.70 -9.17
CA GLN A 27 -12.67 8.14 -8.04
C GLN A 27 -12.49 8.94 -6.75
N LEU A 28 -11.59 9.91 -6.71
CA LEU A 28 -11.45 10.84 -5.60
C LEU A 28 -12.38 12.03 -5.73
N VAL A 29 -12.99 12.25 -6.89
CA VAL A 29 -14.02 13.26 -7.10
C VAL A 29 -15.28 12.87 -6.32
N GLY A 30 -15.86 13.83 -5.61
CA GLY A 30 -17.13 13.61 -4.89
C GLY A 30 -16.96 12.86 -3.55
N GLN A 31 -15.77 12.83 -2.97
CA GLN A 31 -15.63 12.43 -1.57
C GLN A 31 -16.44 13.36 -0.66
N THR A 32 -17.22 12.81 0.29
CA THR A 32 -18.04 13.60 1.22
C THR A 32 -17.19 14.51 2.12
N LEU A 33 -15.97 14.08 2.42
CA LEU A 33 -14.89 14.89 2.97
C LEU A 33 -13.78 14.97 1.92
N PRO A 34 -13.57 16.12 1.25
CA PRO A 34 -12.52 16.24 0.25
C PRO A 34 -11.12 16.12 0.89
N PRO A 35 -10.12 15.58 0.19
CA PRO A 35 -8.75 15.56 0.68
C PRO A 35 -8.19 16.98 0.75
N ASN A 36 -7.36 17.27 1.73
CA ASN A 36 -6.63 18.55 1.81
C ASN A 36 -5.61 18.70 0.69
N LYS A 37 -5.05 17.60 0.24
CA LYS A 37 -4.18 17.50 -0.95
C LYS A 37 -4.03 16.04 -1.39
N VAL A 38 -3.73 15.85 -2.66
CA VAL A 38 -3.34 14.56 -3.24
C VAL A 38 -1.91 14.69 -3.75
N LEU A 39 -1.01 13.84 -3.28
CA LEU A 39 0.39 13.81 -3.71
C LEU A 39 0.61 12.58 -4.57
N VAL A 40 1.01 12.80 -5.81
CA VAL A 40 1.33 11.73 -6.76
C VAL A 40 2.83 11.69 -6.97
N CYS A 41 3.45 10.55 -6.68
CA CYS A 41 4.87 10.33 -6.90
C CYS A 41 5.07 9.27 -7.99
N PRO A 42 5.28 9.67 -9.26
CA PRO A 42 5.55 8.76 -10.36
C PRO A 42 6.99 8.24 -10.30
N ALA A 43 7.22 6.99 -10.73
CA ALA A 43 8.55 6.40 -10.84
C ALA A 43 9.33 6.92 -12.05
N ALA A 44 8.62 7.43 -13.08
CA ALA A 44 9.16 8.11 -14.24
C ALA A 44 8.22 9.25 -14.65
N PRO A 45 8.71 10.31 -15.30
CA PRO A 45 7.90 11.48 -15.67
C PRO A 45 6.63 11.12 -16.47
N GLU A 46 6.71 10.14 -17.35
CA GLU A 46 5.62 9.66 -18.20
C GLU A 46 4.51 8.88 -17.44
N ASP A 47 4.77 8.46 -16.22
CA ASP A 47 3.82 7.70 -15.40
C ASP A 47 2.68 8.57 -14.83
N PHE A 48 2.79 9.90 -14.97
CA PHE A 48 1.76 10.84 -14.51
C PHE A 48 1.60 12.00 -15.48
N ASP A 49 0.36 12.31 -15.85
CA ASP A 49 -0.02 13.49 -16.63
C ASP A 49 -0.77 14.46 -15.73
N ASP A 50 -0.18 15.61 -15.51
CA ASP A 50 -0.76 16.68 -14.70
C ASP A 50 -1.37 17.82 -15.53
N SER A 51 -1.48 17.65 -16.86
CA SER A 51 -2.06 18.67 -17.75
C SER A 51 -3.59 18.77 -17.66
N ALA A 52 -4.28 17.72 -17.23
CA ALA A 52 -5.74 17.65 -17.14
C ALA A 52 -6.18 16.84 -15.90
N LEU A 53 -6.07 17.45 -14.73
CA LEU A 53 -6.42 16.80 -13.45
C LEU A 53 -7.89 17.00 -13.11
N PRO A 54 -8.56 16.00 -12.51
CA PRO A 54 -9.90 16.15 -11.99
C PRO A 54 -9.90 17.07 -10.75
N ASP A 55 -11.02 17.78 -10.53
CA ASP A 55 -11.24 18.51 -9.28
C ASP A 55 -11.59 17.53 -8.15
N VAL A 56 -10.62 17.21 -7.34
CA VAL A 56 -10.78 16.32 -6.18
C VAL A 56 -11.09 17.08 -4.88
N GLY A 57 -11.35 18.39 -4.96
CA GLY A 57 -11.63 19.27 -3.82
C GLY A 57 -10.37 19.74 -3.07
N GLY A 58 -9.19 19.42 -3.56
CA GLY A 58 -7.89 19.87 -3.06
C GLY A 58 -6.81 19.80 -4.14
N PRO A 59 -5.65 20.43 -3.95
CA PRO A 59 -4.57 20.41 -4.95
C PRO A 59 -4.03 18.99 -5.17
N VAL A 60 -3.81 18.65 -6.44
CA VAL A 60 -3.05 17.45 -6.86
C VAL A 60 -1.62 17.89 -7.16
N VAL A 61 -0.66 17.36 -6.44
CA VAL A 61 0.74 17.77 -6.46
C VAL A 61 1.63 16.63 -6.94
N ARG A 62 2.44 16.87 -7.96
CA ARG A 62 3.51 15.96 -8.38
C ARG A 62 4.65 16.01 -7.36
N VAL A 63 5.07 14.84 -6.90
CA VAL A 63 6.25 14.65 -6.03
C VAL A 63 7.31 13.90 -6.83
N THR A 64 8.57 14.26 -6.65
CA THR A 64 9.70 13.59 -7.30
C THR A 64 10.53 12.81 -6.28
N SER A 65 11.00 11.64 -6.68
CA SER A 65 11.87 10.79 -5.88
C SER A 65 12.75 9.91 -6.77
N PRO A 66 13.78 9.27 -6.23
CA PRO A 66 14.36 8.09 -6.86
C PRO A 66 13.31 6.99 -7.08
N ARG A 67 13.52 6.16 -8.09
CA ARG A 67 12.62 5.04 -8.40
C ARG A 67 12.64 4.00 -7.28
N GLY A 68 11.46 3.63 -6.77
CA GLY A 68 11.26 2.61 -5.74
C GLY A 68 10.12 3.00 -4.81
N LEU A 69 9.24 2.06 -4.48
CA LEU A 69 8.03 2.32 -3.71
C LEU A 69 8.32 2.98 -2.35
N CYS A 70 9.34 2.49 -1.63
CA CYS A 70 9.74 3.07 -0.35
C CYS A 70 10.22 4.52 -0.49
N ALA A 71 11.07 4.81 -1.49
CA ALA A 71 11.56 6.16 -1.76
C ALA A 71 10.42 7.11 -2.18
N GLN A 72 9.51 6.65 -3.04
CA GLN A 72 8.33 7.41 -3.45
C GLN A 72 7.44 7.76 -2.24
N ARG A 73 7.13 6.79 -1.37
CA ARG A 73 6.35 7.02 -0.15
C ARG A 73 7.05 7.95 0.84
N ASN A 74 8.37 7.85 0.98
CA ASN A 74 9.15 8.74 1.82
C ASN A 74 9.16 10.18 1.30
N ALA A 75 9.27 10.37 -0.02
CA ALA A 75 9.15 11.68 -0.64
C ALA A 75 7.77 12.30 -0.40
N ILE A 76 6.70 11.51 -0.49
CA ILE A 76 5.34 11.95 -0.13
C ILE A 76 5.26 12.37 1.33
N ILE A 77 5.78 11.56 2.28
CA ILE A 77 5.79 11.90 3.72
C ILE A 77 6.46 13.26 3.95
N SER A 78 7.53 13.56 3.24
CA SER A 78 8.28 14.81 3.40
C SER A 78 7.52 16.06 2.94
N GLN A 79 6.44 15.92 2.16
CA GLN A 79 5.63 17.01 1.60
C GLN A 79 4.30 17.25 2.36
N VAL A 80 4.00 16.51 3.44
CA VAL A 80 2.70 16.57 4.13
C VAL A 80 2.78 17.13 5.55
N THR A 81 3.63 18.11 5.79
CA THR A 81 3.88 18.68 7.12
C THR A 81 2.68 19.44 7.71
N ASP A 82 1.70 19.81 6.91
CA ASP A 82 0.50 20.60 7.23
C ASP A 82 -0.79 19.78 7.40
N CYS A 83 -0.68 18.44 7.35
CA CYS A 83 -1.80 17.52 7.53
C CYS A 83 -1.69 16.70 8.82
N ASN A 84 -2.81 16.12 9.27
CA ASN A 84 -2.88 15.27 10.46
C ASN A 84 -2.72 13.79 10.13
N VAL A 85 -3.28 13.37 8.99
CA VAL A 85 -3.30 11.98 8.52
C VAL A 85 -2.83 11.93 7.07
N LEU A 86 -2.03 10.93 6.75
CA LEU A 86 -1.68 10.56 5.39
C LEU A 86 -2.28 9.19 5.08
N LEU A 87 -3.13 9.15 4.06
CA LEU A 87 -3.67 7.94 3.49
C LEU A 87 -2.85 7.58 2.24
N PHE A 88 -2.07 6.51 2.30
CA PHE A 88 -1.51 5.90 1.10
C PHE A 88 -2.56 5.03 0.42
N ILE A 89 -2.77 5.23 -0.86
CA ILE A 89 -3.53 4.32 -1.71
C ILE A 89 -2.67 3.88 -2.90
N ASP A 90 -2.92 2.66 -3.38
CA ASP A 90 -2.34 2.22 -4.65
C ASP A 90 -3.06 2.93 -5.82
N ASP A 91 -2.36 3.06 -6.95
CA ASP A 91 -2.88 3.69 -8.15
C ASP A 91 -4.04 2.92 -8.83
N ASP A 92 -4.48 1.82 -8.21
CA ASP A 92 -5.62 0.98 -8.59
C ASP A 92 -6.54 0.62 -7.40
N PHE A 93 -6.54 1.48 -6.36
CA PHE A 93 -7.49 1.41 -5.26
C PHE A 93 -8.56 2.50 -5.38
N TYR A 94 -9.83 2.12 -5.40
CA TYR A 94 -10.99 3.02 -5.50
C TYR A 94 -11.69 3.12 -4.15
N PRO A 95 -11.56 4.24 -3.42
CA PRO A 95 -12.27 4.46 -2.16
C PRO A 95 -13.75 4.76 -2.40
N ALA A 96 -14.63 4.35 -1.49
CA ALA A 96 -16.02 4.77 -1.48
C ALA A 96 -16.15 6.29 -1.23
N PRO A 97 -17.25 6.92 -1.65
CA PRO A 97 -17.43 8.37 -1.50
C PRO A 97 -17.31 8.89 -0.06
N ASP A 98 -17.63 8.08 0.94
CA ASP A 98 -17.55 8.43 2.36
C ASP A 98 -16.24 7.99 3.04
N TYR A 99 -15.28 7.44 2.28
CA TYR A 99 -14.06 6.83 2.83
C TYR A 99 -13.27 7.81 3.71
N LEU A 100 -13.00 9.03 3.21
CA LEU A 100 -12.21 10.02 3.95
C LEU A 100 -12.95 10.55 5.19
N GLU A 101 -14.26 10.70 5.11
CA GLU A 101 -15.08 11.11 6.24
C GLU A 101 -15.06 10.04 7.35
N GLN A 102 -15.25 8.78 7.00
CA GLN A 102 -15.17 7.67 7.95
C GLN A 102 -13.77 7.57 8.57
N LEU A 103 -12.73 7.74 7.76
CA LEU A 103 -11.35 7.74 8.22
C LEU A 103 -11.07 8.88 9.20
N ALA A 104 -11.57 10.11 8.92
CA ALA A 104 -11.44 11.25 9.81
C ALA A 104 -12.10 10.98 11.16
N ARG A 105 -13.33 10.46 11.15
CA ARG A 105 -14.07 10.11 12.37
C ARG A 105 -13.28 9.10 13.22
N LEU A 106 -12.68 8.09 12.60
CA LEU A 106 -11.87 7.08 13.30
C LEU A 106 -10.68 7.71 14.01
N PHE A 107 -9.90 8.53 13.33
CA PHE A 107 -8.73 9.17 13.93
C PHE A 107 -9.08 10.21 15.01
N VAL A 108 -10.25 10.83 14.94
CA VAL A 108 -10.76 11.72 16.01
C VAL A 108 -11.21 10.90 17.22
N MET A 109 -11.96 9.82 17.02
CA MET A 109 -12.51 9.01 18.11
C MET A 109 -11.46 8.17 18.83
N HIS A 110 -10.35 7.82 18.18
CA HIS A 110 -9.32 6.90 18.68
C HIS A 110 -7.93 7.54 18.62
N SER A 111 -7.57 8.30 19.65
CA SER A 111 -6.27 9.00 19.74
C SER A 111 -5.09 8.05 19.87
N ASP A 112 -5.32 6.84 20.38
CA ASP A 112 -4.35 5.75 20.56
C ASP A 112 -4.06 5.00 19.24
N VAL A 113 -4.87 5.20 18.20
CA VAL A 113 -4.69 4.56 16.89
C VAL A 113 -3.72 5.38 16.04
N VAL A 114 -2.68 4.72 15.55
CA VAL A 114 -1.61 5.31 14.72
C VAL A 114 -1.66 4.87 13.26
N ILE A 115 -2.18 3.68 12.97
CA ILE A 115 -2.47 3.21 11.60
C ILE A 115 -3.89 2.66 11.54
N VAL A 116 -4.61 3.05 10.48
CA VAL A 116 -5.89 2.47 10.07
C VAL A 116 -5.76 1.92 8.65
N THR A 117 -6.29 0.75 8.41
CA THR A 117 -6.40 0.12 7.09
C THR A 117 -7.76 -0.55 6.94
N SER A 118 -8.12 -0.95 5.74
CA SER A 118 -9.23 -1.87 5.51
C SER A 118 -8.78 -3.12 4.76
N HIS A 119 -9.55 -4.18 4.86
CA HIS A 119 -9.44 -5.31 3.95
C HIS A 119 -10.55 -5.16 2.91
N PRO A 120 -10.23 -4.76 1.66
CA PRO A 120 -11.23 -4.58 0.63
C PRO A 120 -12.06 -5.85 0.45
N GLU A 121 -13.38 -5.72 0.48
CA GLU A 121 -14.29 -6.85 0.20
C GLU A 121 -14.05 -7.39 -1.21
N HIS A 122 -13.73 -6.49 -2.13
CA HIS A 122 -13.36 -6.80 -3.51
C HIS A 122 -11.89 -6.48 -3.73
N ASP A 123 -11.05 -7.53 -3.65
CA ASP A 123 -9.58 -7.45 -3.83
C ASP A 123 -9.12 -8.32 -4.99
N GLY A 124 -8.73 -7.66 -6.09
CA GLY A 124 -8.18 -8.29 -7.29
C GLY A 124 -6.71 -8.72 -7.17
N ALA A 125 -6.00 -8.39 -6.06
CA ALA A 125 -4.56 -8.63 -5.94
C ALA A 125 -4.18 -10.11 -6.11
N THR A 126 -4.98 -11.02 -5.59
CA THR A 126 -4.70 -12.47 -5.62
C THR A 126 -5.25 -13.18 -6.85
N GLY A 127 -6.20 -12.56 -7.58
CA GLY A 127 -6.87 -13.10 -8.77
C GLY A 127 -6.31 -12.57 -10.09
N LYS A 128 -7.13 -12.63 -11.12
CA LYS A 128 -6.84 -12.05 -12.45
C LYS A 128 -6.86 -10.52 -12.47
N GLY A 129 -7.29 -9.89 -11.38
CA GLY A 129 -7.65 -8.48 -11.29
C GLY A 129 -9.15 -8.27 -11.47
N LEU A 130 -9.63 -7.09 -11.10
CA LEU A 130 -11.01 -6.65 -11.29
C LEU A 130 -11.05 -5.57 -12.37
N SER A 131 -12.17 -5.49 -13.10
CA SER A 131 -12.34 -4.44 -14.09
C SER A 131 -12.77 -3.11 -13.47
N HIS A 132 -12.46 -2.01 -14.14
CA HIS A 132 -12.94 -0.68 -13.77
C HIS A 132 -14.48 -0.66 -13.61
N GLN A 133 -15.22 -1.22 -14.58
CA GLN A 133 -16.68 -1.26 -14.53
C GLN A 133 -17.23 -2.02 -13.32
N PHE A 134 -16.60 -3.18 -12.98
CA PHE A 134 -16.97 -3.91 -11.77
C PHE A 134 -16.78 -3.05 -10.51
N ALA A 135 -15.66 -2.35 -10.41
CA ALA A 135 -15.38 -1.49 -9.25
C ALA A 135 -16.40 -0.35 -9.13
N LEU A 136 -16.74 0.31 -10.23
CA LEU A 136 -17.78 1.36 -10.24
C LEU A 136 -19.13 0.84 -9.77
N GLU A 137 -19.56 -0.32 -10.25
CA GLU A 137 -20.82 -0.92 -9.82
C GLU A 137 -20.80 -1.32 -8.34
N ALA A 138 -19.71 -1.89 -7.85
CA ALA A 138 -19.55 -2.22 -6.44
C ALA A 138 -19.63 -0.97 -5.55
N LEU A 139 -18.97 0.12 -5.94
CA LEU A 139 -19.04 1.41 -5.23
C LEU A 139 -20.45 2.00 -5.28
N ARG A 140 -21.15 1.93 -6.42
CA ARG A 140 -22.53 2.38 -6.56
C ARG A 140 -23.48 1.62 -5.64
N VAL A 141 -23.34 0.30 -5.58
CA VAL A 141 -24.13 -0.56 -4.67
C VAL A 141 -23.83 -0.22 -3.22
N HIS A 142 -22.57 0.01 -2.87
CA HIS A 142 -22.19 0.44 -1.52
C HIS A 142 -22.84 1.80 -1.16
N ALA A 143 -22.72 2.79 -2.03
CA ALA A 143 -23.27 4.14 -1.80
C ALA A 143 -24.80 4.19 -1.68
N SER A 144 -25.53 3.17 -2.19
CA SER A 144 -26.98 3.07 -2.02
C SER A 144 -27.42 2.59 -0.63
N ARG A 145 -26.48 2.14 0.20
CA ARG A 145 -26.73 1.68 1.58
C ARG A 145 -26.50 2.84 2.56
N PRO A 146 -27.22 2.86 3.71
CA PRO A 146 -26.90 3.82 4.77
C PRO A 146 -25.43 3.69 5.17
N SER A 147 -24.69 4.80 5.23
CA SER A 147 -23.31 4.79 5.72
C SER A 147 -23.34 4.52 7.23
N PRO A 148 -22.82 3.38 7.70
CA PRO A 148 -22.80 3.09 9.12
C PRO A 148 -21.80 4.01 9.83
N ALA A 149 -22.00 4.25 11.13
CA ALA A 149 -20.93 4.82 11.95
C ALA A 149 -19.69 3.92 11.88
N PRO A 150 -18.47 4.49 12.03
CA PRO A 150 -17.26 3.68 12.03
C PRO A 150 -17.36 2.54 13.03
N ALA A 151 -17.32 1.30 12.53
CA ALA A 151 -17.54 0.10 13.33
C ALA A 151 -16.57 -1.02 12.93
N GLY A 152 -16.43 -2.01 13.81
CA GLY A 152 -15.64 -3.19 13.50
C GLY A 152 -14.13 -2.97 13.52
N LEU A 153 -13.64 -2.07 14.40
CA LEU A 153 -12.19 -1.94 14.63
C LEU A 153 -11.63 -3.22 15.23
N ARG A 154 -10.57 -3.73 14.63
CA ARG A 154 -9.81 -4.89 15.12
C ARG A 154 -8.32 -4.60 15.03
N ASP A 155 -7.58 -4.98 16.07
CA ASP A 155 -6.12 -4.92 16.00
C ASP A 155 -5.61 -5.86 14.91
N THR A 156 -4.62 -5.36 14.16
CA THR A 156 -3.98 -6.13 13.09
C THR A 156 -2.46 -6.04 13.21
N TYR A 157 -1.76 -7.00 12.61
CA TYR A 157 -0.30 -7.03 12.62
C TYR A 157 0.31 -5.87 11.83
N ASN A 158 -0.28 -5.53 10.68
CA ASN A 158 0.16 -4.46 9.79
C ASN A 158 -1.01 -3.82 9.05
N GLY A 159 -0.79 -2.62 8.51
CA GLY A 159 -1.62 -2.03 7.48
C GLY A 159 -1.50 -2.77 6.15
N TYR A 160 -2.45 -2.58 5.28
CA TYR A 160 -2.42 -3.10 3.91
C TYR A 160 -1.99 -1.98 2.96
N GLY A 161 -0.91 -2.19 2.23
CA GLY A 161 -0.25 -1.15 1.43
C GLY A 161 -1.15 -0.41 0.43
N CYS A 162 -2.22 -1.06 -0.06
CA CYS A 162 -3.16 -0.43 -1.00
C CYS A 162 -4.11 0.60 -0.37
N ASN A 163 -4.21 0.69 0.97
CA ASN A 163 -5.05 1.67 1.68
C ASN A 163 -4.57 1.93 3.12
N LEU A 164 -3.29 2.19 3.29
CA LEU A 164 -2.66 2.40 4.58
C LEU A 164 -2.75 3.87 5.01
N SER A 165 -3.45 4.14 6.09
CA SER A 165 -3.53 5.48 6.69
C SER A 165 -2.67 5.57 7.93
N VAL A 166 -1.93 6.67 8.11
CA VAL A 166 -1.04 6.87 9.26
C VAL A 166 -1.21 8.25 9.88
N ARG A 167 -1.15 8.32 11.21
CA ARG A 167 -1.13 9.56 11.99
C ARG A 167 0.23 10.24 11.85
N LEU A 168 0.26 11.42 11.22
CA LEU A 168 1.50 12.11 10.87
C LEU A 168 2.26 12.64 12.09
N SER A 169 1.57 13.04 13.17
CA SER A 169 2.24 13.43 14.41
C SER A 169 3.16 12.32 14.96
N THR A 170 2.71 11.05 14.88
CA THR A 170 3.53 9.89 15.26
C THR A 170 4.73 9.71 14.31
N VAL A 171 4.48 9.83 13.00
CA VAL A 171 5.54 9.68 11.98
C VAL A 171 6.65 10.71 12.18
N PHE A 172 6.28 11.97 12.41
CA PHE A 172 7.26 13.05 12.57
C PHE A 172 7.95 13.01 13.94
N ALA A 173 7.20 12.78 15.03
CA ALA A 173 7.78 12.71 16.38
C ALA A 173 8.88 11.63 16.51
N HIS A 174 8.77 10.54 15.76
CA HIS A 174 9.69 9.41 15.82
C HIS A 174 10.52 9.22 14.55
N ASN A 175 10.50 10.20 13.63
CA ASN A 175 11.21 10.17 12.35
C ASN A 175 11.03 8.85 11.58
N LEU A 176 9.79 8.33 11.52
CA LEU A 176 9.49 7.05 10.89
C LEU A 176 9.48 7.20 9.37
N ARG A 177 10.09 6.23 8.68
CA ARG A 177 10.19 6.18 7.22
C ARG A 177 10.06 4.74 6.74
N PHE A 178 9.62 4.57 5.49
CA PHE A 178 9.74 3.30 4.79
C PHE A 178 11.22 2.97 4.59
N ASP A 179 11.57 1.70 4.67
CA ASP A 179 12.97 1.27 4.54
C ASP A 179 13.38 1.14 3.07
N GLU A 180 14.20 2.05 2.60
CA GLU A 180 14.67 2.08 1.20
C GLU A 180 15.65 0.93 0.85
N ASN A 181 16.12 0.16 1.85
CA ASN A 181 16.79 -1.12 1.61
C ASN A 181 15.84 -2.21 1.09
N LEU A 182 14.54 -1.92 0.99
CA LEU A 182 13.55 -2.73 0.28
C LEU A 182 13.31 -2.13 -1.11
N PRO A 183 14.17 -2.42 -2.11
CA PRO A 183 14.18 -1.71 -3.38
C PRO A 183 13.02 -2.09 -4.31
N LEU A 184 12.80 -1.26 -5.34
CA LEU A 184 11.80 -1.43 -6.40
C LEU A 184 10.38 -1.54 -5.82
N TYR A 185 9.72 -2.71 -5.97
CA TYR A 185 8.38 -2.97 -5.44
C TYR A 185 8.34 -3.05 -3.91
N GLY A 186 9.48 -3.19 -3.24
CA GLY A 186 9.56 -3.19 -1.78
C GLY A 186 8.77 -4.29 -1.07
N TRP A 187 8.65 -5.50 -1.62
CA TRP A 187 7.81 -6.57 -1.07
C TRP A 187 7.77 -6.61 0.46
N LEU A 188 6.57 -6.40 1.07
CA LEU A 188 6.29 -6.28 2.50
C LEU A 188 6.81 -4.99 3.17
N GLU A 189 7.01 -3.91 2.43
CA GLU A 189 7.38 -2.60 2.98
C GLU A 189 6.31 -2.04 3.92
N ASP A 190 5.04 -2.34 3.63
CA ASP A 190 3.88 -2.01 4.46
C ASP A 190 3.94 -2.70 5.83
N VAL A 191 4.37 -3.97 5.86
CA VAL A 191 4.60 -4.72 7.10
C VAL A 191 5.73 -4.08 7.91
N ASP A 192 6.89 -3.83 7.27
CA ASP A 192 8.04 -3.20 7.93
C ASP A 192 7.66 -1.86 8.56
N PHE A 193 7.09 -0.96 7.76
CA PHE A 193 6.67 0.38 8.22
C PHE A 193 5.63 0.28 9.34
N SER A 194 4.59 -0.55 9.15
CA SER A 194 3.54 -0.71 10.16
C SER A 194 4.09 -1.21 11.49
N ARG A 195 5.06 -2.14 11.48
CA ARG A 195 5.68 -2.66 12.71
C ARG A 195 6.57 -1.64 13.39
N CYS A 196 7.20 -0.75 12.63
CA CYS A 196 7.93 0.39 13.20
C CYS A 196 6.96 1.39 13.87
N VAL A 197 5.85 1.75 13.20
CA VAL A 197 4.83 2.66 13.73
C VAL A 197 4.09 2.05 14.92
N ALA A 198 3.82 0.74 14.93
CA ALA A 198 3.11 0.01 15.98
C ALA A 198 3.78 0.05 17.35
N LYS A 199 5.03 0.51 17.45
CA LYS A 199 5.71 0.76 18.73
C LYS A 199 5.14 1.98 19.47
N HIS A 200 4.35 2.81 18.79
CA HIS A 200 3.88 4.10 19.26
C HIS A 200 2.35 4.21 19.35
N GLY A 201 1.62 3.12 19.09
CA GLY A 201 0.16 3.07 19.19
C GLY A 201 -0.42 1.87 18.45
N ARG A 202 -1.75 1.80 18.41
CA ARG A 202 -2.46 0.67 17.80
C ARG A 202 -2.49 0.75 16.29
N VAL A 203 -2.33 -0.42 15.67
CA VAL A 203 -2.56 -0.64 14.24
C VAL A 203 -3.87 -1.42 14.10
N VAL A 204 -4.84 -0.86 13.41
CA VAL A 204 -6.17 -1.43 13.34
C VAL A 204 -6.67 -1.58 11.90
N THR A 205 -7.51 -2.58 11.67
CA THR A 205 -8.36 -2.67 10.48
C THR A 205 -9.78 -2.24 10.82
N CYS A 206 -10.42 -1.54 9.89
CA CYS A 206 -11.80 -1.11 10.03
C CYS A 206 -12.66 -1.66 8.89
N GLN A 207 -13.77 -2.32 9.23
CA GLN A 207 -14.67 -2.92 8.24
C GLN A 207 -15.55 -1.90 7.53
N SER A 208 -15.82 -0.73 8.16
CA SER A 208 -16.64 0.32 7.55
C SER A 208 -15.91 1.14 6.48
N LEU A 209 -14.57 1.05 6.42
CA LEU A 209 -13.81 1.69 5.34
C LEU A 209 -13.92 0.83 4.08
N TYR A 210 -14.85 1.21 3.21
CA TYR A 210 -15.11 0.47 1.98
C TYR A 210 -14.31 1.04 0.80
N GLY A 211 -13.75 0.14 0.01
CA GLY A 211 -13.07 0.45 -1.25
C GLY A 211 -12.86 -0.81 -2.06
N VAL A 212 -12.52 -0.63 -3.33
CA VAL A 212 -12.25 -1.72 -4.27
C VAL A 212 -10.80 -1.64 -4.73
N HIS A 213 -10.05 -2.72 -4.56
CA HIS A 213 -8.69 -2.85 -5.06
C HIS A 213 -8.70 -3.66 -6.36
N LEU A 214 -8.38 -3.04 -7.49
CA LEU A 214 -8.44 -3.70 -8.79
C LEU A 214 -7.40 -4.81 -8.94
N GLY A 215 -6.25 -4.67 -8.30
CA GLY A 215 -5.15 -5.63 -8.37
C GLY A 215 -4.58 -5.76 -9.78
N THR A 216 -4.41 -4.62 -10.47
CA THR A 216 -3.90 -4.50 -11.84
C THR A 216 -2.58 -5.24 -12.04
N LYS A 217 -2.47 -6.00 -13.15
CA LYS A 217 -1.30 -6.87 -13.38
C LYS A 217 -0.18 -6.22 -14.20
N HIS A 218 -0.43 -5.08 -14.83
CA HIS A 218 0.58 -4.32 -15.56
C HIS A 218 1.57 -3.63 -14.61
N GLY A 219 2.79 -3.38 -15.05
CA GLY A 219 3.82 -2.67 -14.27
C GLY A 219 4.48 -3.48 -13.14
N LYS A 220 4.22 -4.81 -13.04
CA LYS A 220 4.78 -5.64 -11.97
C LYS A 220 6.25 -6.03 -12.23
N SER A 221 6.99 -6.19 -11.14
CA SER A 221 8.35 -6.73 -11.15
C SER A 221 8.41 -8.13 -11.77
N SER A 222 9.56 -8.50 -12.36
CA SER A 222 9.77 -9.86 -12.90
C SER A 222 9.52 -10.92 -11.83
N GLY A 223 9.07 -12.11 -12.24
CA GLY A 223 8.84 -13.20 -11.31
C GLY A 223 10.09 -13.56 -10.50
N VAL A 224 11.29 -13.51 -11.11
CA VAL A 224 12.57 -13.80 -10.44
C VAL A 224 12.83 -12.80 -9.31
N ARG A 225 12.73 -11.51 -9.58
CA ARG A 225 12.92 -10.44 -8.57
C ARG A 225 11.93 -10.58 -7.41
N LEU A 226 10.64 -10.75 -7.73
CA LEU A 226 9.63 -10.93 -6.69
C LEU A 226 9.85 -12.22 -5.90
N GLY A 227 10.20 -13.33 -6.56
CA GLY A 227 10.54 -14.59 -5.90
C GLY A 227 11.72 -14.44 -4.93
N TYR A 228 12.77 -13.75 -5.35
CA TYR A 228 13.92 -13.46 -4.48
C TYR A 228 13.49 -12.64 -3.26
N SER A 229 12.72 -11.56 -3.47
CA SER A 229 12.21 -10.72 -2.38
C SER A 229 11.29 -11.47 -1.39
N GLN A 230 10.58 -12.53 -1.84
CA GLN A 230 9.73 -13.35 -0.97
C GLN A 230 10.50 -14.11 0.11
N VAL A 231 11.81 -14.23 -0.03
CA VAL A 231 12.73 -14.83 0.97
C VAL A 231 13.61 -13.77 1.60
N SER A 232 14.27 -12.93 0.79
CA SER A 232 15.27 -11.98 1.27
C SER A 232 14.67 -10.90 2.18
N ASN A 233 13.50 -10.34 1.82
CA ASN A 233 12.91 -9.26 2.59
C ASN A 233 12.44 -9.71 3.98
N PRO A 234 11.69 -10.84 4.15
CA PRO A 234 11.39 -11.35 5.48
C PRO A 234 12.65 -11.66 6.31
N VAL A 235 13.69 -12.26 5.70
CA VAL A 235 14.96 -12.53 6.42
C VAL A 235 15.60 -11.22 6.90
N TYR A 236 15.66 -10.21 6.04
CA TYR A 236 16.15 -8.88 6.39
C TYR A 236 15.35 -8.26 7.54
N MET A 237 14.02 -8.24 7.45
CA MET A 237 13.14 -7.65 8.46
C MET A 237 13.17 -8.41 9.80
N MET A 238 13.31 -9.74 9.77
CA MET A 238 13.52 -10.53 11.00
C MET A 238 14.84 -10.17 11.68
N ARG A 239 15.92 -10.01 10.91
CA ARG A 239 17.25 -9.58 11.43
C ARG A 239 17.21 -8.14 11.94
N LYS A 240 16.51 -7.24 11.27
CA LYS A 240 16.26 -5.85 11.67
C LYS A 240 15.38 -5.74 12.94
N GLY A 241 14.57 -6.77 13.24
CA GLY A 241 13.64 -6.76 14.38
C GLY A 241 12.31 -6.07 14.12
N SER A 242 11.98 -5.73 12.87
CA SER A 242 10.67 -5.19 12.46
C SER A 242 9.65 -6.28 12.12
N MET A 243 10.07 -7.53 12.01
CA MET A 243 9.19 -8.67 11.75
C MET A 243 9.47 -9.81 12.74
N SER A 244 8.43 -10.41 13.32
CA SER A 244 8.61 -11.58 14.17
C SER A 244 9.06 -12.80 13.35
N TRP A 245 9.92 -13.65 13.93
CA TRP A 245 10.41 -14.86 13.28
C TRP A 245 9.26 -15.80 12.87
N ALA A 246 8.25 -15.94 13.72
CA ALA A 246 7.07 -16.78 13.43
C ALA A 246 6.29 -16.26 12.19
N PHE A 247 6.10 -14.94 12.08
CA PHE A 247 5.42 -14.35 10.93
C PHE A 247 6.28 -14.46 9.66
N GLY A 248 7.58 -14.12 9.74
CA GLY A 248 8.49 -14.14 8.60
C GLY A 248 8.70 -15.54 8.03
N THR A 249 8.95 -16.54 8.87
CA THR A 249 9.11 -17.94 8.42
C THR A 249 7.83 -18.49 7.81
N LYS A 250 6.63 -18.16 8.38
CA LYS A 250 5.34 -18.51 7.80
C LYS A 250 5.14 -17.88 6.41
N GLN A 251 5.52 -16.62 6.23
CA GLN A 251 5.43 -15.95 4.92
C GLN A 251 6.35 -16.60 3.89
N ILE A 252 7.60 -16.88 4.24
CA ILE A 252 8.55 -17.57 3.37
C ILE A 252 8.00 -18.94 2.98
N ALA A 253 7.64 -19.79 3.95
CA ALA A 253 7.14 -21.13 3.70
C ALA A 253 5.89 -21.12 2.78
N ARG A 254 4.92 -20.24 3.05
CA ARG A 254 3.71 -20.10 2.22
C ARG A 254 4.04 -19.75 0.77
N ASN A 255 4.98 -18.83 0.54
CA ASN A 255 5.38 -18.44 -0.80
C ASN A 255 6.15 -19.56 -1.52
N LEU A 256 7.10 -20.24 -0.84
CA LEU A 256 7.81 -21.37 -1.39
C LEU A 256 6.87 -22.49 -1.81
N VAL A 257 6.00 -22.93 -0.90
CA VAL A 257 5.00 -23.99 -1.17
C VAL A 257 4.11 -23.59 -2.34
N ARG A 258 3.55 -22.36 -2.33
CA ARG A 258 2.66 -21.91 -3.40
C ARG A 258 3.37 -21.83 -4.76
N ASN A 259 4.61 -21.37 -4.83
CA ASN A 259 5.34 -21.29 -6.08
C ASN A 259 5.75 -22.67 -6.59
N LEU A 260 6.12 -23.60 -5.70
CA LEU A 260 6.49 -24.95 -6.05
C LEU A 260 5.29 -25.78 -6.52
N THR A 261 4.17 -25.78 -5.77
CA THR A 261 2.97 -26.54 -6.12
C THR A 261 2.30 -26.04 -7.41
N ARG A 262 2.46 -24.75 -7.74
CA ARG A 262 1.92 -24.15 -8.97
C ARG A 262 2.94 -24.05 -10.11
N PHE A 263 4.12 -24.66 -9.98
CA PHE A 263 5.20 -24.55 -10.95
C PHE A 263 4.80 -25.05 -12.35
N PHE A 264 4.10 -26.18 -12.44
CA PHE A 264 3.65 -26.79 -13.69
C PHE A 264 2.25 -26.33 -14.14
N ASN A 265 1.43 -25.86 -13.20
CA ASN A 265 0.06 -25.39 -13.47
C ASN A 265 -0.10 -23.96 -12.93
N ALA A 266 0.68 -23.04 -13.53
CA ALA A 266 0.68 -21.62 -13.14
C ALA A 266 -0.59 -20.92 -13.62
N GLU A 267 -1.07 -19.98 -12.80
CA GLU A 267 -2.11 -19.03 -13.23
C GLU A 267 -1.57 -18.15 -14.37
N PRO A 268 -2.33 -17.86 -15.43
CA PRO A 268 -1.85 -17.09 -16.60
C PRO A 268 -1.27 -15.71 -16.26
N TRP A 269 -1.70 -15.12 -15.14
CA TRP A 269 -1.28 -13.80 -14.66
C TRP A 269 -0.15 -13.84 -13.63
N VAL A 270 0.46 -15.01 -13.38
CA VAL A 270 1.55 -15.15 -12.38
C VAL A 270 2.72 -15.93 -12.96
N ASP A 271 3.90 -15.32 -13.00
CA ASP A 271 5.14 -16.02 -13.33
C ASP A 271 5.63 -16.88 -12.15
N ARG A 272 5.02 -18.08 -11.99
CA ARG A 272 5.39 -19.04 -10.92
C ARG A 272 6.78 -19.60 -11.10
N ARG A 273 7.20 -19.83 -12.35
CA ARG A 273 8.54 -20.37 -12.66
C ARG A 273 9.63 -19.37 -12.30
N GLY A 274 9.46 -18.12 -12.70
CA GLY A 274 10.34 -17.03 -12.30
C GLY A 274 10.41 -16.88 -10.78
N ARG A 275 9.25 -16.91 -10.08
CA ARG A 275 9.21 -16.83 -8.62
C ARG A 275 9.93 -18.01 -7.95
N ALA A 276 9.73 -19.23 -8.41
CA ALA A 276 10.43 -20.41 -7.89
C ALA A 276 11.95 -20.29 -8.10
N LYS A 277 12.38 -19.82 -9.30
CA LYS A 277 13.80 -19.54 -9.58
C LYS A 277 14.35 -18.49 -8.60
N GLY A 278 13.65 -17.38 -8.40
CA GLY A 278 14.06 -16.34 -7.47
C GLY A 278 14.11 -16.83 -6.02
N ASN A 279 13.13 -17.63 -5.58
CA ASN A 279 13.14 -18.26 -4.27
C ASN A 279 14.39 -19.15 -4.07
N PHE A 280 14.71 -19.98 -5.07
CA PHE A 280 15.89 -20.85 -5.02
C PHE A 280 17.19 -20.06 -4.91
N LEU A 281 17.37 -19.00 -5.71
CA LEU A 281 18.52 -18.11 -5.64
C LEU A 281 18.66 -17.47 -4.24
N ALA A 282 17.56 -17.00 -3.67
CA ALA A 282 17.56 -16.40 -2.34
C ALA A 282 17.91 -17.41 -1.23
N LEU A 283 17.48 -18.67 -1.36
CA LEU A 283 17.84 -19.74 -0.42
C LEU A 283 19.33 -20.10 -0.53
N LEU A 284 19.90 -20.12 -1.75
CA LEU A 284 21.34 -20.31 -1.94
C LEU A 284 22.14 -19.17 -1.31
N ASP A 285 21.73 -17.90 -1.57
CA ASP A 285 22.39 -16.74 -0.98
C ASP A 285 22.25 -16.74 0.56
N LEU A 286 21.13 -17.22 1.09
CA LEU A 286 20.93 -17.38 2.53
C LEU A 286 21.89 -18.44 3.13
N ALA A 287 22.06 -19.57 2.46
CA ALA A 287 22.94 -20.64 2.91
C ALA A 287 24.42 -20.22 2.97
N VAL A 288 24.83 -19.31 2.07
CA VAL A 288 26.20 -18.75 2.04
C VAL A 288 26.33 -17.40 2.74
N GLY A 289 25.29 -16.95 3.46
CA GLY A 289 25.31 -15.72 4.25
C GLY A 289 25.25 -14.41 3.43
N ARG A 290 24.89 -14.46 2.14
CA ARG A 290 24.89 -13.31 1.21
C ARG A 290 23.50 -12.75 0.91
N VAL A 291 22.43 -13.32 1.48
CA VAL A 291 21.07 -12.87 1.21
C VAL A 291 20.88 -11.40 1.59
N SER A 292 20.42 -10.59 0.63
CA SER A 292 20.16 -9.16 0.79
C SER A 292 19.01 -8.74 -0.12
N PRO A 293 18.08 -7.87 0.33
CA PRO A 293 17.03 -7.32 -0.54
C PRO A 293 17.59 -6.61 -1.79
N ASN A 294 18.74 -5.94 -1.67
CA ASN A 294 19.36 -5.18 -2.77
C ASN A 294 19.85 -6.07 -3.93
N ARG A 295 20.03 -7.36 -3.71
CA ARG A 295 20.42 -8.31 -4.76
C ARG A 295 19.47 -8.31 -5.96
N ILE A 296 18.18 -7.94 -5.76
CA ILE A 296 17.22 -7.87 -6.88
C ILE A 296 17.56 -6.79 -7.92
N LEU A 297 18.40 -5.84 -7.61
CA LEU A 297 18.85 -4.81 -8.56
C LEU A 297 19.77 -5.40 -9.65
N GLU A 298 20.39 -6.55 -9.36
CA GLU A 298 21.31 -7.25 -10.25
C GLU A 298 20.68 -8.46 -10.99
N LEU A 299 19.39 -8.80 -10.68
CA LEU A 299 18.65 -9.93 -11.24
C LEU A 299 17.84 -9.59 -12.50
#